data_235ca5202507ebde68d04d593b739b87
#
_entry.id   235ca5202507ebde68d04d593b739b87
#
_cell.length_a   1.000
_cell.length_b   1.000
_cell.length_c   1.000
_cell.angle_alpha   90.00
_cell.angle_beta   90.00
_cell.angle_gamma   90.00
#
_symmetry.space_group_name_H-M   'P 1'
#
loop_
_entity.id
_entity.type
_entity.pdbx_description
1 polymer ?
#
loop_
_entity_poly.entity_id
_entity_poly.type
_entity_poly.pdbx_seq_one_letter_code
_entity_poly.pdbx_strand_id
1 'polypeptide(L)'
;RWLNEEGIDLVEVSGGTYEQPRLLGYTGDADTASDGPAMRESTRKREAYFLDYAQTIREVCDCPLMVTGGFRTRTLMEEAIASSETDVIGLGRPLCTDPDTPKDLLDGRIDKTVCYEDYVKLAQRGFFSPASPLMPIKVINVLGGQAWYYQQIFRLAYGEEADPDLGILK
;
A
#
# COMPACT_ATOMS: atom_id res chain seq x y z
N ARG A 1 -1.06 -11.56 23.86
CA ARG A 1 -0.96 -12.68 24.80
C ARG A 1 -2.01 -13.73 24.56
N TRP A 2 -3.31 -13.41 24.53
CA TRP A 2 -4.37 -14.39 24.23
C TRP A 2 -4.15 -15.13 22.92
N LEU A 3 -3.72 -14.41 21.86
CA LEU A 3 -3.44 -15.01 20.57
C LEU A 3 -2.35 -16.10 20.65
N ASN A 4 -1.31 -15.88 21.46
CA ASN A 4 -0.28 -16.89 21.69
C ASN A 4 -0.85 -18.15 22.39
N GLU A 5 -1.77 -17.96 23.36
CA GLU A 5 -2.40 -19.04 24.11
C GLU A 5 -3.37 -19.85 23.23
N GLU A 6 -3.99 -19.20 22.24
CA GLU A 6 -4.90 -19.83 21.27
C GLU A 6 -4.16 -20.56 20.13
N GLY A 7 -2.84 -20.47 20.04
CA GLY A 7 -2.03 -21.16 19.04
C GLY A 7 -2.20 -20.61 17.63
N ILE A 8 -2.26 -19.28 17.50
CA ILE A 8 -2.33 -18.59 16.21
C ILE A 8 -1.01 -18.77 15.45
N ASP A 9 -1.09 -19.13 14.18
CA ASP A 9 0.07 -19.37 13.30
C ASP A 9 0.68 -18.09 12.73
N LEU A 10 -0.12 -17.04 12.57
CA LEU A 10 0.30 -15.77 11.98
C LEU A 10 -0.60 -14.62 12.48
N VAL A 11 0.00 -13.49 12.80
CA VAL A 11 -0.72 -12.24 13.06
C VAL A 11 -0.45 -11.27 11.92
N GLU A 12 -1.51 -10.77 11.29
CA GLU A 12 -1.41 -9.72 10.27
C GLU A 12 -1.69 -8.35 10.87
N VAL A 13 -0.74 -7.44 10.71
CA VAL A 13 -0.89 -6.01 10.97
C VAL A 13 -1.18 -5.32 9.66
N SER A 14 -2.44 -4.97 9.42
CA SER A 14 -2.87 -4.37 8.16
C SER A 14 -3.78 -3.18 8.37
N GLY A 15 -3.93 -2.39 7.32
CA GLY A 15 -4.92 -1.34 7.21
C GLY A 15 -4.55 -0.05 7.92
N GLY A 16 -5.39 0.92 7.78
CA GLY A 16 -5.51 2.12 8.59
C GLY A 16 -6.91 2.14 9.16
N THR A 17 -7.10 2.72 10.31
CA THR A 17 -8.43 2.97 10.80
C THR A 17 -9.11 4.02 9.92
N TYR A 18 -10.44 3.98 9.84
CA TYR A 18 -11.22 5.05 9.18
C TYR A 18 -10.93 6.43 9.79
N GLU A 19 -10.34 6.47 10.97
CA GLU A 19 -9.90 7.67 11.70
C GLU A 19 -8.56 8.23 11.18
N GLN A 20 -7.75 7.41 10.50
CA GLN A 20 -6.54 7.86 9.83
C GLN A 20 -6.68 7.75 8.31
N PRO A 21 -7.04 8.85 7.64
CA PRO A 21 -7.35 8.85 6.20
C PRO A 21 -6.12 8.64 5.27
N ARG A 22 -4.97 8.23 5.79
CA ARG A 22 -3.81 7.83 4.98
C ARG A 22 -4.14 6.70 4.00
N LEU A 23 -5.04 5.79 4.36
CA LEU A 23 -5.56 4.76 3.47
C LEU A 23 -6.34 5.35 2.29
N LEU A 24 -6.93 6.53 2.49
CA LEU A 24 -7.69 7.28 1.50
C LEU A 24 -6.82 8.25 0.70
N GLY A 25 -5.48 8.14 0.79
CA GLY A 25 -4.57 9.02 0.06
C GLY A 25 -4.43 10.42 0.66
N TYR A 26 -4.93 10.66 1.86
CA TYR A 26 -4.69 11.90 2.59
C TYR A 26 -3.30 11.82 3.25
N THR A 27 -2.25 12.06 2.49
CA THR A 27 -0.94 12.43 3.02
C THR A 27 -1.00 13.92 3.35
N GLY A 28 -1.02 14.24 4.63
CA GLY A 28 -0.73 15.60 5.05
C GLY A 28 0.69 15.93 4.59
N ASP A 29 0.81 17.08 3.94
CA ASP A 29 2.01 17.75 3.44
C ASP A 29 2.97 16.90 2.58
N ALA A 30 3.06 17.36 1.34
CA ALA A 30 3.96 16.83 0.32
C ALA A 30 5.42 17.02 0.75
N ASP A 31 6.09 15.94 1.13
CA ASP A 31 7.55 15.91 1.15
C ASP A 31 8.06 15.96 -0.29
N THR A 32 8.61 17.10 -0.65
CA THR A 32 9.36 17.31 -1.89
C THR A 32 10.59 16.42 -1.88
N ALA A 33 10.69 15.56 -2.88
CA ALA A 33 11.78 14.60 -3.06
C ALA A 33 13.15 15.30 -3.11
N SER A 34 14.07 14.88 -2.25
CA SER A 34 15.50 15.11 -2.39
C SER A 34 16.21 13.75 -2.51
N ASP A 35 17.05 13.60 -3.54
CA ASP A 35 17.90 12.42 -3.75
C ASP A 35 19.02 12.37 -2.71
N GLY A 36 18.94 11.42 -1.77
CA GLY A 36 19.99 11.26 -0.75
C GLY A 36 19.59 10.28 0.37
N PRO A 37 20.41 10.14 1.43
CA PRO A 37 20.10 9.29 2.59
C PRO A 37 18.77 9.65 3.25
N ALA A 38 18.39 10.93 3.23
CA ALA A 38 17.10 11.45 3.66
C ALA A 38 15.92 10.90 2.80
N MET A 39 16.18 10.55 1.53
CA MET A 39 15.18 9.94 0.65
C MET A 39 14.82 8.53 1.09
N ARG A 40 15.79 7.71 1.53
CA ARG A 40 15.52 6.36 2.05
C ARG A 40 14.65 6.41 3.31
N GLU A 41 14.91 7.34 4.20
CA GLU A 41 14.13 7.50 5.42
C GLU A 41 12.71 8.00 5.14
N SER A 42 12.55 8.96 4.23
CA SER A 42 11.23 9.45 3.81
C SER A 42 10.43 8.37 3.05
N THR A 43 11.12 7.57 2.22
CA THR A 43 10.51 6.42 1.53
C THR A 43 10.07 5.36 2.54
N ARG A 44 10.93 5.01 3.51
CA ARG A 44 10.60 4.07 4.58
C ARG A 44 9.38 4.55 5.39
N LYS A 45 9.32 5.82 5.79
CA LYS A 45 8.17 6.39 6.51
C LYS A 45 6.87 6.35 5.70
N ARG A 46 6.93 6.45 4.38
CA ARG A 46 5.75 6.36 3.51
C ARG A 46 5.31 4.93 3.24
N GLU A 47 6.27 4.04 2.95
CA GLU A 47 6.01 2.68 2.51
C GLU A 47 5.80 1.72 3.69
N ALA A 48 6.43 1.96 4.83
CA ALA A 48 6.48 1.02 5.95
C ALA A 48 5.94 1.62 7.26
N TYR A 49 4.96 2.50 7.18
CA TYR A 49 4.41 3.20 8.36
C TYR A 49 3.74 2.28 9.40
N PHE A 50 3.48 1.02 9.07
CA PHE A 50 2.98 0.03 10.03
C PHE A 50 4.08 -0.72 10.78
N LEU A 51 5.35 -0.61 10.38
CA LEU A 51 6.44 -1.31 11.04
C LEU A 51 6.61 -0.87 12.51
N ASP A 52 6.36 0.40 12.83
CA ASP A 52 6.41 0.89 14.20
C ASP A 52 5.38 0.18 15.09
N TYR A 53 4.19 -0.10 14.56
CA TYR A 53 3.15 -0.87 15.27
C TYR A 53 3.52 -2.36 15.36
N ALA A 54 4.10 -2.93 14.31
CA ALA A 54 4.56 -4.31 14.27
C ALA A 54 5.60 -4.57 15.37
N GLN A 55 6.53 -3.63 15.58
CA GLN A 55 7.52 -3.73 16.65
C GLN A 55 6.86 -3.83 18.04
N THR A 56 5.86 -3.00 18.32
CA THR A 56 5.12 -3.04 19.58
C THR A 56 4.38 -4.39 19.77
N ILE A 57 3.85 -4.96 18.67
CA ILE A 57 3.20 -6.28 18.72
C ILE A 57 4.24 -7.38 18.94
N ARG A 58 5.40 -7.29 18.31
CA ARG A 58 6.51 -8.24 18.45
C ARG A 58 6.95 -8.43 19.91
N GLU A 59 6.89 -7.39 20.74
CA GLU A 59 7.25 -7.45 22.16
C GLU A 59 6.32 -8.37 22.98
N VAL A 60 5.12 -8.68 22.50
CA VAL A 60 4.09 -9.42 23.22
C VAL A 60 3.51 -10.62 22.45
N CYS A 61 3.93 -10.82 21.21
CA CYS A 61 3.49 -11.90 20.32
C CYS A 61 4.68 -12.75 19.87
N ASP A 62 4.64 -14.04 20.17
CA ASP A 62 5.67 -15.01 19.78
C ASP A 62 5.41 -15.61 18.39
N CYS A 63 4.23 -15.35 17.82
CA CYS A 63 3.87 -15.85 16.49
C CYS A 63 4.46 -14.98 15.37
N PRO A 64 4.66 -15.54 14.17
CA PRO A 64 5.08 -14.79 13.00
C PRO A 64 4.19 -13.58 12.73
N LEU A 65 4.79 -12.47 12.32
CA LEU A 65 4.09 -11.24 11.97
C LEU A 65 4.12 -11.00 10.46
N MET A 66 2.97 -10.68 9.91
CA MET A 66 2.81 -10.15 8.56
C MET A 66 2.44 -8.68 8.65
N VAL A 67 3.13 -7.84 7.90
CA VAL A 67 2.78 -6.43 7.77
C VAL A 67 2.28 -6.15 6.36
N THR A 68 1.03 -5.72 6.28
CA THR A 68 0.37 -5.37 5.02
C THR A 68 0.07 -3.88 5.00
N GLY A 69 0.65 -3.18 4.03
CA GLY A 69 0.33 -1.76 3.77
C GLY A 69 1.55 -0.92 3.43
N GLY A 70 1.42 -0.19 2.34
CA GLY A 70 2.40 0.80 1.90
C GLY A 70 3.60 0.25 1.16
N PHE A 71 4.04 -0.96 1.39
CA PHE A 71 5.22 -1.53 0.72
C PHE A 71 5.11 -1.45 -0.81
N ARG A 72 6.18 -0.93 -1.44
CA ARG A 72 6.30 -0.79 -2.88
C ARG A 72 7.67 -1.19 -3.41
N THR A 73 8.74 -0.97 -2.64
CA THR A 73 10.12 -1.14 -3.05
C THR A 73 10.70 -2.45 -2.49
N ARG A 74 11.26 -3.31 -3.36
CA ARG A 74 11.83 -4.62 -3.00
C ARG A 74 12.88 -4.50 -1.91
N THR A 75 13.84 -3.60 -2.07
CA THR A 75 14.91 -3.40 -1.08
C THR A 75 14.35 -3.09 0.32
N LEU A 76 13.28 -2.30 0.41
CA LEU A 76 12.66 -1.98 1.69
C LEU A 76 11.96 -3.20 2.32
N MET A 77 11.36 -4.06 1.49
CA MET A 77 10.77 -5.32 1.95
C MET A 77 11.84 -6.27 2.47
N GLU A 78 12.96 -6.40 1.74
CA GLU A 78 14.12 -7.20 2.14
C GLU A 78 14.75 -6.68 3.45
N GLU A 79 14.90 -5.37 3.60
CA GLU A 79 15.41 -4.73 4.82
C GLU A 79 14.49 -5.00 6.02
N ALA A 80 13.17 -4.89 5.86
CA ALA A 80 12.20 -5.13 6.94
C ALA A 80 12.22 -6.59 7.43
N ILE A 81 12.38 -7.55 6.52
CA ILE A 81 12.55 -8.98 6.86
C ILE A 81 13.91 -9.21 7.54
N ALA A 82 14.99 -8.69 6.95
CA ALA A 82 16.35 -8.89 7.47
C ALA A 82 16.55 -8.29 8.88
N SER A 83 15.87 -7.18 9.18
CA SER A 83 15.87 -6.56 10.51
C SER A 83 14.89 -7.20 11.51
N SER A 84 14.16 -8.24 11.10
CA SER A 84 13.13 -8.91 11.91
C SER A 84 11.98 -8.00 12.35
N GLU A 85 11.74 -6.92 11.62
CA GLU A 85 10.57 -6.05 11.86
C GLU A 85 9.26 -6.73 11.45
N THR A 86 9.33 -7.61 10.46
CA THR A 86 8.24 -8.48 10.02
C THR A 86 8.79 -9.80 9.50
N ASP A 87 7.99 -10.87 9.51
CA ASP A 87 8.36 -12.17 8.95
C ASP A 87 7.79 -12.35 7.53
N VAL A 88 6.67 -11.68 7.24
CA VAL A 88 5.98 -11.75 5.96
C VAL A 88 5.57 -10.36 5.50
N ILE A 89 5.77 -10.07 4.23
CA ILE A 89 5.29 -8.84 3.58
C ILE A 89 3.93 -9.09 2.94
N GLY A 90 2.95 -8.28 3.31
CA GLY A 90 1.63 -8.28 2.69
C GLY A 90 1.49 -7.22 1.60
N LEU A 91 1.00 -7.63 0.44
CA LEU A 91 0.71 -6.76 -0.68
C LEU A 91 -0.79 -6.79 -0.99
N GLY A 92 -1.45 -5.63 -0.98
CA GLY A 92 -2.87 -5.51 -1.34
C GLY A 92 -3.03 -4.96 -2.75
N ARG A 93 -3.01 -3.64 -2.91
CA ARG A 93 -3.28 -2.94 -4.17
C ARG A 93 -2.47 -3.41 -5.39
N PRO A 94 -1.17 -3.76 -5.31
CA PRO A 94 -0.45 -4.32 -6.44
C PRO A 94 -1.11 -5.59 -7.01
N LEU A 95 -1.63 -6.46 -6.15
CA LEU A 95 -2.28 -7.71 -6.55
C LEU A 95 -3.64 -7.51 -7.23
N CYS A 96 -4.26 -6.33 -7.05
CA CYS A 96 -5.51 -6.02 -7.76
C CYS A 96 -5.31 -5.82 -9.27
N THR A 97 -4.07 -5.58 -9.70
CA THR A 97 -3.73 -5.29 -11.10
C THR A 97 -2.81 -6.34 -11.70
N ASP A 98 -1.97 -6.95 -10.88
CA ASP A 98 -0.98 -7.94 -11.31
C ASP A 98 -0.76 -8.99 -10.22
N PRO A 99 -1.41 -10.16 -10.34
CA PRO A 99 -1.25 -11.28 -9.40
C PRO A 99 0.17 -11.86 -9.37
N ASP A 100 0.98 -11.70 -10.42
CA ASP A 100 2.35 -12.19 -10.51
C ASP A 100 3.38 -11.27 -9.82
N THR A 101 2.95 -10.08 -9.38
CA THR A 101 3.80 -9.11 -8.66
C THR A 101 4.71 -9.73 -7.58
N PRO A 102 4.24 -10.63 -6.67
CA PRO A 102 5.13 -11.23 -5.67
C PRO A 102 6.24 -12.06 -6.28
N LYS A 103 5.93 -12.83 -7.32
CA LYS A 103 6.91 -13.64 -8.05
C LYS A 103 7.94 -12.76 -8.74
N ASP A 104 7.51 -11.68 -9.37
CA ASP A 104 8.39 -10.75 -10.08
C ASP A 104 9.34 -10.01 -9.12
N LEU A 105 8.87 -9.66 -7.92
CA LEU A 105 9.72 -9.12 -6.87
C LEU A 105 10.75 -10.14 -6.37
N LEU A 106 10.33 -11.37 -6.10
CA LEU A 106 11.20 -12.44 -5.59
C LEU A 106 12.27 -12.84 -6.62
N ASP A 107 11.89 -12.93 -7.91
CA ASP A 107 12.79 -13.25 -9.01
C ASP A 107 13.70 -12.06 -9.41
N GLY A 108 13.49 -10.88 -8.81
CA GLY A 108 14.24 -9.66 -9.13
C GLY A 108 13.94 -9.11 -10.52
N ARG A 109 12.78 -9.46 -11.12
CA ARG A 109 12.35 -8.91 -12.40
C ARG A 109 11.88 -7.47 -12.29
N ILE A 110 11.36 -7.10 -11.13
CA ILE A 110 11.00 -5.74 -10.77
C ILE A 110 11.60 -5.38 -9.42
N ASP A 111 12.01 -4.13 -9.26
CA ASP A 111 12.51 -3.58 -7.99
C ASP A 111 11.44 -2.77 -7.23
N LYS A 112 10.34 -2.46 -7.91
CA LYS A 112 9.27 -1.66 -7.33
C LYS A 112 7.94 -1.96 -8.01
N THR A 113 6.87 -2.01 -7.20
CA THR A 113 5.49 -2.13 -7.71
C THR A 113 4.98 -0.79 -8.21
N VAL A 114 4.03 -0.82 -9.15
CA VAL A 114 3.38 0.39 -9.66
C VAL A 114 2.42 0.96 -8.61
N CYS A 115 2.45 2.28 -8.44
CA CYS A 115 1.51 3.03 -7.60
C CYS A 115 0.43 3.65 -8.48
N TYR A 116 -0.61 2.91 -8.80
CA TYR A 116 -1.70 3.41 -9.65
C TYR A 116 -2.46 4.57 -8.99
N GLU A 117 -2.42 4.69 -7.67
CA GLU A 117 -2.97 5.82 -6.91
C GLU A 117 -2.40 7.17 -7.36
N ASP A 118 -1.21 7.17 -7.93
CA ASP A 118 -0.58 8.39 -8.43
C ASP A 118 -1.18 8.84 -9.77
N TYR A 119 -1.79 7.93 -10.52
CA TYR A 119 -2.31 8.16 -11.87
C TYR A 119 -3.84 8.19 -11.91
N VAL A 120 -4.50 7.34 -11.13
CA VAL A 120 -5.95 7.17 -11.13
C VAL A 120 -6.62 8.29 -10.33
N LYS A 121 -6.81 9.43 -10.98
CA LYS A 121 -7.41 10.66 -10.42
C LYS A 121 -8.25 11.36 -11.49
N LEU A 122 -9.25 12.13 -11.08
CA LEU A 122 -10.02 12.98 -12.01
C LEU A 122 -9.11 13.96 -12.75
N ALA A 123 -8.17 14.56 -12.04
CA ALA A 123 -7.10 15.39 -12.60
C ALA A 123 -5.88 15.35 -11.70
N GLN A 124 -4.69 15.44 -12.28
CA GLN A 124 -3.44 15.45 -11.53
C GLN A 124 -3.23 16.74 -10.73
N ARG A 125 -3.75 17.86 -11.22
CA ARG A 125 -3.63 19.21 -10.60
C ARG A 125 -4.89 20.01 -10.82
N GLY A 126 -5.03 21.11 -10.05
CA GLY A 126 -6.10 22.07 -10.20
C GLY A 126 -7.39 21.67 -9.50
N PHE A 127 -8.49 22.28 -9.92
CA PHE A 127 -9.77 22.21 -9.21
C PHE A 127 -10.34 20.79 -9.07
N PHE A 128 -10.16 19.91 -10.03
CA PHE A 128 -10.64 18.53 -10.00
C PHE A 128 -9.65 17.52 -9.39
N SER A 129 -8.49 17.98 -8.90
CA SER A 129 -7.50 17.11 -8.26
C SER A 129 -7.94 16.69 -6.85
N PRO A 130 -7.28 15.70 -6.24
CA PRO A 130 -7.49 15.34 -4.83
C PRO A 130 -7.27 16.50 -3.85
N ALA A 131 -6.47 17.51 -4.23
CA ALA A 131 -6.24 18.73 -3.45
C ALA A 131 -7.35 19.80 -3.60
N SER A 132 -8.45 19.50 -4.30
CA SER A 132 -9.58 20.41 -4.48
C SER A 132 -10.08 20.97 -3.14
N PRO A 133 -10.48 22.25 -3.05
CA PRO A 133 -11.14 22.78 -1.86
C PRO A 133 -12.55 22.21 -1.68
N LEU A 134 -13.15 21.62 -2.72
CA LEU A 134 -14.50 21.08 -2.67
C LEU A 134 -14.51 19.62 -2.20
N MET A 135 -15.20 19.36 -1.09
CA MET A 135 -15.35 18.02 -0.52
C MET A 135 -15.90 16.98 -1.52
N PRO A 136 -16.95 17.26 -2.32
CA PRO A 136 -17.43 16.29 -3.31
C PRO A 136 -16.36 15.80 -4.29
N ILE A 137 -15.48 16.70 -4.75
CA ILE A 137 -14.40 16.33 -5.67
C ILE A 137 -13.37 15.44 -4.98
N LYS A 138 -13.04 15.72 -3.72
CA LYS A 138 -12.18 14.84 -2.92
C LYS A 138 -12.76 13.45 -2.79
N VAL A 139 -14.05 13.37 -2.43
CA VAL A 139 -14.79 12.11 -2.28
C VAL A 139 -14.80 11.32 -3.59
N ILE A 140 -15.06 11.96 -4.73
CA ILE A 140 -15.05 11.31 -6.04
C ILE A 140 -13.66 10.76 -6.36
N ASN A 141 -12.57 11.50 -6.11
CA ASN A 141 -11.22 11.00 -6.32
C ASN A 141 -10.92 9.76 -5.47
N VAL A 142 -11.33 9.76 -4.20
CA VAL A 142 -11.11 8.65 -3.28
C VAL A 142 -11.94 7.42 -3.68
N LEU A 143 -13.25 7.58 -3.80
CA LEU A 143 -14.16 6.47 -4.12
C LEU A 143 -13.93 5.95 -5.54
N GLY A 144 -13.65 6.84 -6.50
CA GLY A 144 -13.33 6.47 -7.86
C GLY A 144 -12.02 5.67 -7.94
N GLY A 145 -11.00 6.05 -7.18
CA GLY A 145 -9.77 5.27 -7.06
C GLY A 145 -10.01 3.87 -6.48
N GLN A 146 -10.86 3.75 -5.45
CA GLN A 146 -11.28 2.45 -4.94
C GLN A 146 -12.06 1.63 -5.98
N ALA A 147 -13.05 2.24 -6.63
CA ALA A 147 -13.86 1.58 -7.65
C ALA A 147 -12.98 1.08 -8.82
N TRP A 148 -11.95 1.84 -9.19
CA TRP A 148 -11.00 1.45 -10.22
C TRP A 148 -10.28 0.14 -9.87
N TYR A 149 -9.80 -0.03 -8.63
CA TYR A 149 -9.19 -1.29 -8.19
C TYR A 149 -10.18 -2.47 -8.23
N TYR A 150 -11.44 -2.25 -7.82
CA TYR A 150 -12.48 -3.28 -7.95
C TYR A 150 -12.74 -3.67 -9.40
N GLN A 151 -12.72 -2.72 -10.33
CA GLN A 151 -12.86 -3.01 -11.76
C GLN A 151 -11.71 -3.89 -12.24
N GLN A 152 -10.46 -3.63 -11.84
CA GLN A 152 -9.34 -4.48 -12.19
C GLN A 152 -9.51 -5.91 -11.64
N ILE A 153 -9.93 -6.04 -10.37
CA ILE A 153 -10.22 -7.36 -9.76
C ILE A 153 -11.30 -8.11 -10.55
N PHE A 154 -12.38 -7.43 -10.95
CA PHE A 154 -13.44 -8.07 -11.76
C PHE A 154 -12.91 -8.53 -13.12
N ARG A 155 -12.10 -7.71 -13.81
CA ARG A 155 -11.49 -8.10 -15.07
C ARG A 155 -10.65 -9.37 -14.91
N LEU A 156 -9.76 -9.40 -13.93
CA LEU A 156 -8.96 -10.58 -13.61
C LEU A 156 -9.84 -11.81 -13.28
N ALA A 157 -10.92 -11.63 -12.53
CA ALA A 157 -11.85 -12.71 -12.18
C ALA A 157 -12.59 -13.30 -13.41
N TYR A 158 -12.79 -12.48 -14.45
CA TYR A 158 -13.37 -12.94 -15.73
C TYR A 158 -12.31 -13.44 -16.73
N GLY A 159 -11.05 -13.55 -16.32
CA GLY A 159 -9.96 -14.03 -17.18
C GLY A 159 -9.47 -12.98 -18.17
N GLU A 160 -9.79 -11.71 -17.96
CA GLU A 160 -9.25 -10.60 -18.72
C GLU A 160 -7.97 -10.06 -18.05
N GLU A 161 -7.14 -9.36 -18.82
CA GLU A 161 -6.00 -8.62 -18.26
C GLU A 161 -6.50 -7.34 -17.58
N ALA A 162 -5.77 -6.88 -16.55
CA ALA A 162 -6.01 -5.56 -15.98
C ALA A 162 -5.80 -4.48 -17.05
N ASP A 163 -6.59 -3.42 -16.96
CA ASP A 163 -6.51 -2.27 -17.88
C ASP A 163 -6.05 -1.01 -17.11
N PRO A 164 -4.74 -0.72 -17.11
CA PRO A 164 -4.20 0.46 -16.42
C PRO A 164 -4.69 1.80 -17.01
N ASP A 165 -5.12 1.80 -18.26
CA ASP A 165 -5.58 3.00 -18.97
C ASP A 165 -7.06 3.31 -18.73
N LEU A 166 -7.73 2.44 -17.96
CA LEU A 166 -9.11 2.67 -17.55
C LEU A 166 -9.20 3.94 -16.70
N GLY A 167 -9.98 4.91 -17.14
CA GLY A 167 -10.18 6.15 -16.41
C GLY A 167 -11.11 5.98 -15.20
N ILE A 168 -10.95 6.85 -14.21
CA ILE A 168 -11.74 6.84 -12.95
C ILE A 168 -13.27 7.00 -13.16
N LEU A 169 -13.72 7.49 -14.32
CA LEU A 169 -15.12 7.72 -14.66
C LEU A 169 -15.66 6.74 -15.72
N LYS A 170 -14.90 5.72 -16.09
CA LYS A 170 -15.34 4.66 -17.00
C LYS A 170 -15.74 3.43 -16.19
#